data_aaaf4df9c9ee1b0127e9c03f9050b746
#
_entry.id   aaaf4df9c9ee1b0127e9c03f9050b746
#
_cell.length_a   1.000
_cell.length_b   1.000
_cell.length_c   1.000
_cell.angle_alpha   90.00
_cell.angle_beta   90.00
_cell.angle_gamma   90.00
#
_symmetry.space_group_name_H-M   'P 1'
#
loop_
_entity.id
_entity.type
_entity.pdbx_description
1 polymer ?
#
loop_
_entity_poly.entity_id
_entity_poly.type
_entity_poly.pdbx_seq_one_letter_code
_entity_poly.pdbx_strand_id
1 'polypeptide(L)'
;MTSFYLWAQLVTDGQGWLTRKLLGVTLMSAEWVLWVLCVLSVISVAIMLERALYFASHQLPNSSDILMKLEKGDLEGANASLKNADGMEANVVREAYAARGQGSASVEEVIAATIAREKLRYERFMSFLGTLGSNAPFIGLFGTVLGIIKAFHDLGQSVAKGGAIQQTVMAGISEALVATAVGLA
;
A
#
# COMPACT_ATOMS: atom_id res chain seq x y z
N MET A 1 -51.91 11.21 -13.94
CA MET A 1 -50.98 11.81 -12.94
C MET A 1 -50.82 10.96 -11.67
N THR A 2 -51.78 10.16 -11.27
CA THR A 2 -51.76 9.30 -10.08
C THR A 2 -50.76 8.13 -10.14
N SER A 3 -50.47 7.60 -11.37
CA SER A 3 -49.54 6.45 -11.52
C SER A 3 -48.08 6.80 -11.23
N PHE A 4 -47.66 8.04 -11.47
CA PHE A 4 -46.30 8.50 -11.24
C PHE A 4 -46.01 8.67 -9.70
N TYR A 5 -46.99 9.12 -8.93
CA TYR A 5 -46.86 9.24 -7.48
C TYR A 5 -46.81 7.87 -6.79
N LEU A 6 -47.56 6.88 -7.30
CA LEU A 6 -47.49 5.50 -6.78
C LEU A 6 -46.12 4.86 -7.06
N TRP A 7 -45.52 5.09 -8.24
CA TRP A 7 -44.18 4.64 -8.58
C TRP A 7 -43.13 5.32 -7.69
N ALA A 8 -43.26 6.62 -7.46
CA ALA A 8 -42.34 7.35 -6.56
C ALA A 8 -42.41 6.85 -5.11
N GLN A 9 -43.61 6.52 -4.60
CA GLN A 9 -43.79 5.93 -3.26
C GLN A 9 -43.24 4.51 -3.18
N LEU A 10 -43.40 3.66 -4.18
CA LEU A 10 -42.83 2.31 -4.19
C LEU A 10 -41.32 2.31 -4.24
N VAL A 11 -40.70 3.29 -4.89
CA VAL A 11 -39.24 3.46 -4.92
C VAL A 11 -38.70 3.96 -3.57
N THR A 12 -39.49 4.79 -2.86
CA THR A 12 -39.07 5.31 -1.52
C THR A 12 -39.30 4.31 -0.39
N ASP A 13 -40.35 3.49 -0.47
CA ASP A 13 -40.64 2.45 0.53
C ASP A 13 -39.77 1.19 0.36
N GLY A 14 -39.22 0.96 -0.85
CA GLY A 14 -38.34 -0.15 -1.16
C GLY A 14 -36.87 0.03 -0.78
N GLN A 15 -36.48 1.17 -0.22
CA GLN A 15 -35.11 1.36 0.23
C GLN A 15 -34.85 0.54 1.49
N GLY A 16 -34.23 -0.65 1.32
CA GLY A 16 -33.85 -1.53 2.39
C GLY A 16 -32.98 -0.79 3.44
N TRP A 17 -33.04 -1.25 4.68
CA TRP A 17 -32.26 -0.70 5.79
C TRP A 17 -30.77 -0.52 5.46
N LEU A 18 -30.21 -1.37 4.57
CA LEU A 18 -28.86 -1.29 4.01
C LEU A 18 -28.65 -0.01 3.21
N THR A 19 -29.60 0.33 2.32
CA THR A 19 -29.50 1.52 1.47
C THR A 19 -29.55 2.79 2.30
N ARG A 20 -30.41 2.85 3.33
CA ARG A 20 -30.46 3.98 4.27
C ARG A 20 -29.16 4.12 5.08
N LYS A 21 -28.58 3.01 5.53
CA LYS A 21 -27.32 3.00 6.30
C LYS A 21 -26.14 3.38 5.42
N LEU A 22 -26.11 2.89 4.18
CA LEU A 22 -25.09 3.27 3.18
C LEU A 22 -25.23 4.76 2.81
N LEU A 23 -26.42 5.27 2.57
CA LEU A 23 -26.65 6.70 2.31
C LEU A 23 -26.19 7.56 3.49
N GLY A 24 -26.38 7.12 4.74
CA GLY A 24 -25.86 7.83 5.92
C GLY A 24 -24.34 7.94 5.93
N VAL A 25 -23.62 6.90 5.46
CA VAL A 25 -22.15 6.92 5.33
C VAL A 25 -21.71 7.76 4.12
N THR A 26 -22.45 7.73 3.01
CA THR A 26 -22.15 8.53 1.82
C THR A 26 -22.40 10.03 2.01
N LEU A 27 -23.31 10.40 2.92
CA LEU A 27 -23.59 11.79 3.27
C LEU A 27 -22.55 12.37 4.28
N MET A 28 -21.75 11.52 4.93
CA MET A 28 -20.50 11.99 5.54
C MET A 28 -19.59 12.44 4.40
N SER A 29 -19.14 13.70 4.46
CA SER A 29 -18.35 14.35 3.42
C SER A 29 -17.24 13.42 2.86
N ALA A 30 -16.94 13.50 1.58
CA ALA A 30 -15.84 12.72 0.95
C ALA A 30 -14.46 13.01 1.58
N GLU A 31 -14.37 14.03 2.42
CA GLU A 31 -13.19 14.46 3.17
C GLU A 31 -12.52 13.34 3.97
N TRP A 32 -13.28 12.43 4.59
CA TRP A 32 -12.67 11.33 5.34
C TRP A 32 -11.84 10.39 4.47
N VAL A 33 -12.23 10.21 3.18
CA VAL A 33 -11.45 9.41 2.21
C VAL A 33 -10.11 10.09 1.92
N LEU A 34 -10.12 11.42 1.76
CA LEU A 34 -8.88 12.20 1.61
C LEU A 34 -7.97 12.07 2.83
N TRP A 35 -8.52 12.15 4.04
CA TRP A 35 -7.73 11.96 5.26
C TRP A 35 -7.12 10.56 5.35
N VAL A 36 -7.88 9.52 4.99
CA VAL A 36 -7.35 8.14 4.92
C VAL A 36 -6.21 8.06 3.91
N LEU A 37 -6.38 8.61 2.70
CA LEU A 37 -5.32 8.61 1.68
C LEU A 37 -4.09 9.39 2.14
N CYS A 38 -4.25 10.54 2.78
CA CYS A 38 -3.13 11.31 3.34
C CYS A 38 -2.36 10.50 4.41
N VAL A 39 -3.06 9.85 5.33
CA VAL A 39 -2.43 9.01 6.36
C VAL A 39 -1.69 7.83 5.71
N LEU A 40 -2.31 7.15 4.75
CA LEU A 40 -1.69 6.04 4.02
C LEU A 40 -0.47 6.50 3.23
N SER A 41 -0.51 7.69 2.61
CA SER A 41 0.63 8.30 1.92
C SER A 41 1.81 8.54 2.88
N VAL A 42 1.57 9.14 4.05
CA VAL A 42 2.62 9.36 5.06
C VAL A 42 3.23 8.03 5.52
N ILE A 43 2.39 7.01 5.79
CA ILE A 43 2.86 5.68 6.17
C ILE A 43 3.70 5.06 5.04
N SER A 44 3.25 5.17 3.79
CA SER A 44 3.98 4.67 2.62
C SER A 44 5.37 5.30 2.49
N VAL A 45 5.44 6.63 2.58
CA VAL A 45 6.72 7.35 2.52
C VAL A 45 7.64 6.96 3.69
N ALA A 46 7.09 6.83 4.89
CA ALA A 46 7.87 6.41 6.07
C ALA A 46 8.47 5.00 5.87
N ILE A 47 7.68 4.05 5.36
CA ILE A 47 8.16 2.69 5.05
C ILE A 47 9.21 2.72 3.93
N MET A 48 8.99 3.51 2.87
CA MET A 48 9.96 3.64 1.77
C MET A 48 11.30 4.19 2.27
N LEU A 49 11.29 5.21 3.12
CA LEU A 49 12.50 5.79 3.70
C LEU A 49 13.18 4.79 4.64
N GLU A 50 12.45 4.11 5.49
CA GLU A 50 12.99 3.08 6.38
C GLU A 50 13.64 1.96 5.57
N ARG A 51 13.00 1.48 4.50
CA ARG A 51 13.56 0.45 3.64
C ARG A 51 14.77 0.92 2.85
N ALA A 52 14.75 2.14 2.33
CA ALA A 52 15.90 2.72 1.63
C ALA A 52 17.13 2.81 2.54
N LEU A 53 16.94 3.27 3.77
CA LEU A 53 18.02 3.32 4.76
C LEU A 53 18.50 1.91 5.16
N TYR A 54 17.56 0.97 5.34
CA TYR A 54 17.90 -0.42 5.65
C TYR A 54 18.75 -1.04 4.54
N PHE A 55 18.33 -0.93 3.28
CA PHE A 55 19.11 -1.45 2.15
C PHE A 55 20.47 -0.76 2.00
N ALA A 56 20.53 0.55 2.19
CA ALA A 56 21.79 1.29 2.11
C ALA A 56 22.78 0.87 3.21
N SER A 57 22.31 0.55 4.42
CA SER A 57 23.16 0.15 5.55
C SER A 57 23.60 -1.32 5.50
N HIS A 58 22.88 -2.19 4.77
CA HIS A 58 23.15 -3.62 4.66
C HIS A 58 23.78 -4.02 3.31
N GLN A 59 24.33 -3.05 2.58
CA GLN A 59 25.09 -3.36 1.37
C GLN A 59 26.47 -3.90 1.75
N LEU A 60 26.90 -4.97 1.09
CA LEU A 60 28.24 -5.53 1.24
C LEU A 60 29.28 -4.59 0.63
N PRO A 61 30.22 -4.05 1.42
CA PRO A 61 31.39 -3.41 0.87
C PRO A 61 32.30 -4.49 0.25
N ASN A 62 32.80 -4.28 -0.97
CA ASN A 62 33.71 -5.20 -1.67
C ASN A 62 33.15 -6.60 -1.99
N SER A 63 31.93 -6.69 -2.47
CA SER A 63 31.33 -7.96 -2.91
C SER A 63 32.19 -8.72 -3.96
N SER A 64 32.90 -8.01 -4.82
CA SER A 64 33.82 -8.59 -5.82
C SER A 64 35.05 -9.29 -5.19
N ASP A 65 35.61 -8.76 -4.13
CA ASP A 65 36.74 -9.40 -3.42
C ASP A 65 36.30 -10.69 -2.72
N ILE A 66 35.11 -10.68 -2.13
CA ILE A 66 34.52 -11.85 -1.48
C ILE A 66 34.21 -12.95 -2.50
N LEU A 67 33.61 -12.61 -3.65
CA LEU A 67 33.36 -13.55 -4.72
C LEU A 67 34.67 -14.17 -5.23
N MET A 68 35.72 -13.38 -5.46
CA MET A 68 37.01 -13.85 -5.90
C MET A 68 37.65 -14.82 -4.88
N LYS A 69 37.50 -14.59 -3.59
CA LYS A 69 37.98 -15.51 -2.54
C LYS A 69 37.19 -16.82 -2.55
N LEU A 70 35.87 -16.76 -2.71
CA LEU A 70 35.02 -17.95 -2.80
C LEU A 70 35.36 -18.79 -4.05
N GLU A 71 35.57 -18.16 -5.20
CA GLU A 71 35.98 -18.84 -6.45
C GLU A 71 37.35 -19.54 -6.30
N LYS A 72 38.28 -18.97 -5.54
CA LYS A 72 39.58 -19.57 -5.24
C LYS A 72 39.53 -20.65 -4.15
N GLY A 73 38.35 -20.89 -3.56
CA GLY A 73 38.18 -21.82 -2.43
C GLY A 73 38.72 -21.33 -1.11
N ASP A 74 39.06 -20.03 -1.00
CA ASP A 74 39.51 -19.40 0.25
C ASP A 74 38.29 -19.03 1.11
N LEU A 75 37.66 -20.05 1.68
CA LEU A 75 36.48 -19.89 2.55
C LEU A 75 36.82 -19.16 3.84
N GLU A 76 38.03 -19.32 4.36
CA GLU A 76 38.48 -18.71 5.60
C GLU A 76 38.71 -17.22 5.40
N GLY A 77 39.37 -16.82 4.32
CA GLY A 77 39.55 -15.42 3.95
C GLY A 77 38.23 -14.71 3.62
N ALA A 78 37.31 -15.40 2.95
CA ALA A 78 35.95 -14.86 2.70
C ALA A 78 35.18 -14.63 4.00
N ASN A 79 35.16 -15.62 4.91
CA ASN A 79 34.47 -15.50 6.20
C ASN A 79 35.10 -14.41 7.09
N ALA A 80 36.43 -14.29 7.08
CA ALA A 80 37.13 -13.24 7.83
C ALA A 80 36.77 -11.82 7.31
N SER A 81 36.64 -11.66 5.99
CA SER A 81 36.22 -10.39 5.38
C SER A 81 34.78 -10.00 5.72
N LEU A 82 33.93 -10.96 6.07
CA LEU A 82 32.53 -10.78 6.40
C LEU A 82 32.24 -10.66 7.89
N LYS A 83 33.27 -10.70 8.75
CA LYS A 83 33.12 -10.72 10.21
C LYS A 83 32.34 -9.51 10.76
N ASN A 84 32.49 -8.35 10.13
CA ASN A 84 31.82 -7.10 10.51
C ASN A 84 30.75 -6.65 9.50
N ALA A 85 30.45 -7.48 8.50
CA ALA A 85 29.41 -7.19 7.53
C ALA A 85 28.06 -7.73 8.01
N ASP A 86 27.03 -6.90 7.91
CA ASP A 86 25.66 -7.23 8.31
C ASP A 86 24.73 -7.11 7.10
N GLY A 87 24.59 -8.22 6.38
CA GLY A 87 23.78 -8.29 5.16
C GLY A 87 23.41 -9.74 4.85
N MET A 88 22.46 -9.93 3.94
CA MET A 88 21.98 -11.26 3.53
C MET A 88 23.13 -12.14 3.05
N GLU A 89 23.97 -11.61 2.17
CA GLU A 89 25.11 -12.35 1.59
C GLU A 89 26.12 -12.71 2.68
N ALA A 90 26.40 -11.80 3.62
CA ALA A 90 27.30 -12.04 4.73
C ALA A 90 26.81 -13.19 5.62
N ASN A 91 25.50 -13.17 5.93
CA ASN A 91 24.88 -14.20 6.76
C ASN A 91 24.87 -15.56 6.05
N VAL A 92 24.59 -15.59 4.74
CA VAL A 92 24.61 -16.83 3.94
C VAL A 92 26.01 -17.45 3.91
N VAL A 93 27.04 -16.66 3.64
CA VAL A 93 28.43 -17.16 3.61
C VAL A 93 28.90 -17.62 4.99
N ARG A 94 28.52 -16.92 6.02
CA ARG A 94 28.87 -17.26 7.43
C ARG A 94 28.25 -18.59 7.85
N GLU A 95 26.96 -18.79 7.57
CA GLU A 95 26.26 -20.05 7.89
C GLU A 95 26.77 -21.22 7.02
N ALA A 96 27.03 -20.99 5.73
CA ALA A 96 27.65 -21.98 4.85
C ALA A 96 29.04 -22.40 5.36
N TYR A 97 29.84 -21.44 5.79
CA TYR A 97 31.16 -21.72 6.37
C TYR A 97 31.06 -22.54 7.67
N ALA A 98 30.07 -22.24 8.54
CA ALA A 98 29.84 -23.01 9.75
C ALA A 98 29.44 -24.47 9.47
N ALA A 99 28.67 -24.70 8.40
CA ALA A 99 28.19 -26.03 7.99
C ALA A 99 29.21 -26.84 7.16
N ARG A 100 30.36 -26.28 6.77
CA ARG A 100 31.33 -26.88 5.82
C ARG A 100 31.79 -28.30 6.15
N GLY A 101 31.75 -28.69 7.41
CA GLY A 101 32.14 -30.03 7.87
C GLY A 101 31.03 -31.10 7.80
N GLN A 102 29.81 -30.72 7.41
CA GLN A 102 28.66 -31.63 7.44
C GLN A 102 28.35 -32.29 6.08
N GLY A 103 29.14 -31.99 5.05
CA GLY A 103 28.94 -32.48 3.67
C GLY A 103 28.17 -31.49 2.78
N SER A 104 28.34 -31.66 1.46
CA SER A 104 27.79 -30.68 0.49
C SER A 104 26.28 -30.51 0.55
N ALA A 105 25.55 -31.61 0.70
CA ALA A 105 24.07 -31.57 0.78
C ALA A 105 23.57 -30.77 1.98
N SER A 106 24.23 -30.89 3.14
CA SER A 106 23.89 -30.13 4.35
C SER A 106 24.20 -28.64 4.16
N VAL A 107 25.32 -28.30 3.52
CA VAL A 107 25.68 -26.91 3.21
C VAL A 107 24.64 -26.27 2.29
N GLU A 108 24.20 -26.97 1.23
CA GLU A 108 23.15 -26.47 0.32
C GLU A 108 21.84 -26.21 1.06
N GLU A 109 21.43 -27.12 1.96
CA GLU A 109 20.22 -26.95 2.76
C GLU A 109 20.31 -25.74 3.71
N VAL A 110 21.46 -25.56 4.37
CA VAL A 110 21.70 -24.40 5.26
C VAL A 110 21.69 -23.10 4.47
N ILE A 111 22.29 -23.06 3.28
CA ILE A 111 22.25 -21.89 2.39
C ILE A 111 20.80 -21.56 2.02
N ALA A 112 20.04 -22.57 1.55
CA ALA A 112 18.64 -22.35 1.15
C ALA A 112 17.78 -21.87 2.31
N ALA A 113 17.91 -22.47 3.49
CA ALA A 113 17.20 -22.05 4.71
C ALA A 113 17.57 -20.62 5.13
N THR A 114 18.85 -20.27 5.06
CA THR A 114 19.33 -18.92 5.42
C THR A 114 18.81 -17.89 4.44
N ILE A 115 18.87 -18.15 3.12
CA ILE A 115 18.30 -17.28 2.08
C ILE A 115 16.81 -17.05 2.34
N ALA A 116 16.04 -18.12 2.60
CA ALA A 116 14.61 -18.01 2.86
C ALA A 116 14.31 -17.15 4.09
N ARG A 117 15.07 -17.32 5.17
CA ARG A 117 14.95 -16.53 6.41
C ARG A 117 15.31 -15.05 6.18
N GLU A 118 16.41 -14.77 5.52
CA GLU A 118 16.83 -13.41 5.24
C GLU A 118 15.88 -12.70 4.27
N LYS A 119 15.37 -13.41 3.26
CA LYS A 119 14.37 -12.88 2.33
C LYS A 119 13.15 -12.33 3.07
N LEU A 120 12.64 -13.02 4.08
CA LEU A 120 11.52 -12.53 4.90
C LEU A 120 11.85 -11.22 5.61
N ARG A 121 13.11 -11.01 6.04
CA ARG A 121 13.56 -9.76 6.66
C ARG A 121 13.62 -8.61 5.65
N TYR A 122 14.12 -8.89 4.45
CA TYR A 122 14.23 -7.90 3.37
C TYR A 122 12.85 -7.53 2.79
N GLU A 123 11.94 -8.49 2.67
CA GLU A 123 10.59 -8.29 2.15
C GLU A 123 9.61 -7.71 3.18
N ARG A 124 10.05 -7.51 4.41
CA ARG A 124 9.21 -6.95 5.47
C ARG A 124 8.61 -5.62 5.01
N PHE A 125 7.29 -5.48 5.15
CA PHE A 125 6.48 -4.32 4.71
C PHE A 125 6.42 -4.08 3.19
N MET A 126 7.21 -4.77 2.35
CA MET A 126 7.12 -4.62 0.90
C MET A 126 5.76 -5.08 0.37
N SER A 127 5.22 -6.18 0.91
CA SER A 127 3.88 -6.65 0.59
C SER A 127 2.79 -5.62 0.92
N PHE A 128 2.93 -4.89 2.03
CA PHE A 128 2.02 -3.80 2.39
C PHE A 128 2.07 -2.67 1.36
N LEU A 129 3.27 -2.23 0.95
CA LEU A 129 3.44 -1.20 -0.09
C LEU A 129 2.83 -1.64 -1.42
N GLY A 130 3.05 -2.91 -1.83
CA GLY A 130 2.45 -3.46 -3.04
C GLY A 130 0.92 -3.48 -2.99
N THR A 131 0.35 -3.91 -1.86
CA THR A 131 -1.10 -3.90 -1.65
C THR A 131 -1.65 -2.47 -1.64
N LEU A 132 -0.96 -1.54 -0.99
CA LEU A 132 -1.37 -0.13 -0.94
C LEU A 132 -1.34 0.49 -2.34
N GLY A 133 -0.23 0.32 -3.08
CA GLY A 133 -0.09 0.86 -4.45
C GLY A 133 -1.13 0.33 -5.43
N SER A 134 -1.54 -0.94 -5.29
CA SER A 134 -2.59 -1.50 -6.14
C SER A 134 -4.01 -1.08 -5.75
N ASN A 135 -4.26 -0.72 -4.48
CA ASN A 135 -5.60 -0.37 -3.99
C ASN A 135 -5.85 1.14 -3.83
N ALA A 136 -4.82 1.96 -3.68
CA ALA A 136 -4.96 3.41 -3.51
C ALA A 136 -5.79 4.08 -4.63
N PRO A 137 -5.62 3.74 -5.93
CA PRO A 137 -6.45 4.28 -7.00
C PRO A 137 -7.94 3.96 -6.82
N PHE A 138 -8.26 2.76 -6.34
CA PHE A 138 -9.65 2.35 -6.11
C PHE A 138 -10.26 3.08 -4.90
N ILE A 139 -9.48 3.36 -3.87
CA ILE A 139 -9.90 4.19 -2.73
C ILE A 139 -10.17 5.63 -3.22
N GLY A 140 -9.30 6.17 -4.06
CA GLY A 140 -9.51 7.48 -4.70
C GLY A 140 -10.78 7.52 -5.57
N LEU A 141 -10.99 6.50 -6.42
CA LEU A 141 -12.19 6.37 -7.22
C LEU A 141 -13.46 6.27 -6.35
N PHE A 142 -13.39 5.51 -5.26
CA PHE A 142 -14.48 5.45 -4.29
C PHE A 142 -14.79 6.83 -3.70
N GLY A 143 -13.77 7.63 -3.39
CA GLY A 143 -13.93 9.02 -2.98
C GLY A 143 -14.68 9.89 -3.99
N THR A 144 -14.40 9.74 -5.31
CA THR A 144 -15.15 10.48 -6.33
C THR A 144 -16.61 10.08 -6.40
N VAL A 145 -16.93 8.79 -6.29
CA VAL A 145 -18.31 8.31 -6.28
C VAL A 145 -19.08 8.92 -5.10
N LEU A 146 -18.48 8.91 -3.89
CA LEU A 146 -19.08 9.53 -2.71
C LEU A 146 -19.30 11.04 -2.88
N GLY A 147 -18.29 11.74 -3.42
CA GLY A 147 -18.38 13.19 -3.67
C GLY A 147 -19.49 13.55 -4.67
N ILE A 148 -19.63 12.77 -5.75
CA ILE A 148 -20.72 12.96 -6.73
C ILE A 148 -22.09 12.72 -6.10
N ILE A 149 -22.25 11.66 -5.30
CA ILE A 149 -23.51 11.39 -4.59
C ILE A 149 -23.88 12.55 -3.69
N LYS A 150 -22.91 13.06 -2.92
CA LYS A 150 -23.10 14.23 -2.05
C LYS A 150 -23.47 15.47 -2.85
N ALA A 151 -22.76 15.75 -3.97
CA ALA A 151 -23.06 16.90 -4.82
C ALA A 151 -24.51 16.89 -5.36
N PHE A 152 -25.02 15.72 -5.78
CA PHE A 152 -26.41 15.58 -6.22
C PHE A 152 -27.41 15.68 -5.05
N HIS A 153 -27.07 15.20 -3.88
CA HIS A 153 -27.90 15.36 -2.70
C HIS A 153 -28.05 16.84 -2.32
N ASP A 154 -26.93 17.56 -2.28
CA ASP A 154 -26.88 18.99 -1.94
C ASP A 154 -27.59 19.84 -3.00
N LEU A 155 -27.51 19.43 -4.29
CA LEU A 155 -28.29 20.02 -5.37
C LEU A 155 -29.79 19.90 -5.12
N GLY A 156 -30.26 18.70 -4.77
CA GLY A 156 -31.68 18.49 -4.45
C GLY A 156 -32.18 19.40 -3.34
N GLN A 157 -31.36 19.61 -2.31
CA GLN A 157 -31.71 20.54 -1.23
C GLN A 157 -31.66 22.02 -1.63
N SER A 158 -30.67 22.38 -2.48
CA SER A 158 -30.50 23.76 -2.97
C SER A 158 -31.65 24.18 -3.90
N VAL A 159 -32.11 23.29 -4.78
CA VAL A 159 -33.29 23.52 -5.64
C VAL A 159 -34.52 23.80 -4.78
N ALA A 160 -34.74 23.05 -3.73
CA ALA A 160 -35.86 23.25 -2.81
C ALA A 160 -35.83 24.62 -2.09
N LYS A 161 -34.64 25.23 -1.94
CA LYS A 161 -34.41 26.52 -1.26
C LYS A 161 -34.22 27.72 -2.21
N GLY A 162 -34.30 27.51 -3.53
CA GLY A 162 -34.10 28.59 -4.53
C GLY A 162 -32.64 29.06 -4.67
N GLY A 163 -31.68 28.24 -4.31
CA GLY A 163 -30.25 28.57 -4.31
C GLY A 163 -29.56 28.42 -5.68
N ALA A 164 -28.30 28.84 -5.77
CA ALA A 164 -27.46 28.76 -6.97
C ALA A 164 -27.03 27.32 -7.25
N ILE A 165 -27.75 26.65 -8.13
CA ILE A 165 -27.63 25.22 -8.50
C ILE A 165 -26.23 24.88 -9.01
N GLN A 166 -25.72 25.68 -9.95
CA GLN A 166 -24.49 25.39 -10.67
C GLN A 166 -23.25 25.42 -9.78
N GLN A 167 -23.19 26.34 -8.83
CA GLN A 167 -22.03 26.53 -7.97
C GLN A 167 -21.87 25.38 -6.96
N THR A 168 -22.97 24.86 -6.42
CA THR A 168 -22.97 23.74 -5.47
C THR A 168 -22.49 22.44 -6.11
N VAL A 169 -22.95 22.14 -7.33
CA VAL A 169 -22.55 20.94 -8.07
C VAL A 169 -21.09 20.99 -8.48
N MET A 170 -20.63 22.14 -9.00
CA MET A 170 -19.25 22.32 -9.43
C MET A 170 -18.26 22.17 -8.26
N ALA A 171 -18.59 22.71 -7.11
CA ALA A 171 -17.77 22.56 -5.91
C ALA A 171 -17.65 21.08 -5.46
N GLY A 172 -18.77 20.36 -5.37
CA GLY A 172 -18.75 18.95 -4.96
C GLY A 172 -18.04 18.03 -5.95
N ILE A 173 -18.16 18.27 -7.25
CA ILE A 173 -17.42 17.50 -8.28
C ILE A 173 -15.93 17.83 -8.19
N SER A 174 -15.55 19.08 -8.00
CA SER A 174 -14.14 19.48 -7.87
C SER A 174 -13.48 18.81 -6.66
N GLU A 175 -14.14 18.79 -5.51
CA GLU A 175 -13.67 18.11 -4.30
C GLU A 175 -13.49 16.60 -4.55
N ALA A 176 -14.46 15.98 -5.22
CA ALA A 176 -14.39 14.56 -5.56
C ALA A 176 -13.19 14.21 -6.44
N LEU A 177 -12.88 15.01 -7.46
CA LEU A 177 -11.75 14.77 -8.36
C LEU A 177 -10.40 14.84 -7.66
N VAL A 178 -10.27 15.67 -6.62
CA VAL A 178 -9.05 15.74 -5.78
C VAL A 178 -8.79 14.39 -5.11
N ALA A 179 -9.82 13.68 -4.62
CA ALA A 179 -9.66 12.38 -4.00
C ALA A 179 -9.04 11.33 -4.95
N THR A 180 -9.48 11.32 -6.23
CA THR A 180 -8.86 10.44 -7.24
C THR A 180 -7.43 10.84 -7.57
N ALA A 181 -7.15 12.14 -7.70
CA ALA A 181 -5.79 12.62 -7.98
C ALA A 181 -4.81 12.21 -6.87
N VAL A 182 -5.22 12.34 -5.60
CA VAL A 182 -4.42 11.90 -4.43
C VAL A 182 -4.28 10.37 -4.39
N GLY A 183 -5.32 9.61 -4.75
CA GLY A 183 -5.25 8.15 -4.80
C GLY A 183 -4.35 7.58 -5.92
N LEU A 184 -4.08 8.39 -6.96
CA LEU A 184 -3.18 8.01 -8.07
C LEU A 184 -1.72 8.42 -7.83
N ALA A 185 -1.45 9.32 -6.90
CA ALA A 185 -0.12 9.83 -6.58
C ALA A 185 0.60 8.93 -5.58
#